data_6790967805db45a5c838f34e11df65d4
#
_entry.id   6790967805db45a5c838f34e11df65d4
#
_cell.length_a   1.000
_cell.length_b   1.000
_cell.length_c   1.000
_cell.angle_alpha   90.00
_cell.angle_beta   90.00
_cell.angle_gamma   90.00
#
_symmetry.space_group_name_H-M   'P 1'
#
loop_
_entity.id
_entity.type
_entity.pdbx_description
1 polymer ?
#
loop_
_entity_poly.entity_id
_entity_poly.type
_entity_poly.pdbx_seq_one_letter_code
_entity_poly.pdbx_strand_id
1 'polypeptide(L)'
;MKPFAKAFYNSSAWQSCRAAYISQRRQIDGGMCECCGEAPGEELHHTTFLTPQNIGDAEVALNPEKLQWLCKDCHFKAHREAIVRGFEKRKNRKILTHGVWFDENGKLVPQRVAIVWGPPGCGKSSYIRQHMDPTDLVVDLDLIRQALTMGARESAANNLVSLTIAVREGLYKLIEDRDERVDCKTVWIAATLPRRGEREELARRLKAELMFVGQPFKVCLEQVMADPERTDKLLQREIIERWFEQYEP
;
A
#
# COMPACT_ATOMS: atom_id res chain seq x y z
N MET A 1 -20.99 -9.25 -14.66
CA MET A 1 -20.76 -10.73 -14.64
C MET A 1 -19.28 -11.00 -14.94
N LYS A 2 -18.63 -11.89 -14.19
CA LYS A 2 -17.21 -12.25 -14.41
C LYS A 2 -17.09 -13.12 -15.68
N PRO A 3 -16.04 -12.97 -16.50
CA PRO A 3 -15.91 -13.69 -17.79
C PRO A 3 -16.02 -15.21 -17.66
N PHE A 4 -15.41 -15.82 -16.64
CA PHE A 4 -15.40 -17.27 -16.41
C PHE A 4 -16.80 -17.84 -16.05
N ALA A 5 -17.68 -17.01 -15.52
CA ALA A 5 -19.02 -17.44 -15.06
C ALA A 5 -20.09 -17.35 -16.17
N LYS A 6 -19.79 -16.71 -17.29
CA LYS A 6 -20.76 -16.47 -18.38
C LYS A 6 -21.31 -17.77 -18.95
N ALA A 7 -20.45 -18.76 -19.18
CA ALA A 7 -20.87 -20.07 -19.69
C ALA A 7 -21.79 -20.80 -18.72
N PHE A 8 -21.50 -20.77 -17.44
CA PHE A 8 -22.30 -21.37 -16.38
C PHE A 8 -23.70 -20.76 -16.31
N TYR A 9 -23.79 -19.42 -16.21
CA TYR A 9 -25.10 -18.74 -16.10
C TYR A 9 -25.98 -18.88 -17.36
N ASN A 10 -25.37 -19.20 -18.52
CA ASN A 10 -26.10 -19.52 -19.74
C ASN A 10 -26.41 -21.00 -19.91
N SER A 11 -25.95 -21.87 -19.01
CA SER A 11 -26.17 -23.31 -19.11
C SER A 11 -27.62 -23.69 -18.82
N SER A 12 -28.11 -24.76 -19.46
CA SER A 12 -29.45 -25.31 -19.20
C SER A 12 -29.59 -25.78 -17.76
N ALA A 13 -28.55 -26.33 -17.16
CA ALA A 13 -28.53 -26.77 -15.76
C ALA A 13 -28.81 -25.60 -14.79
N TRP A 14 -28.11 -24.48 -14.95
CA TRP A 14 -28.36 -23.29 -14.14
C TRP A 14 -29.77 -22.73 -14.38
N GLN A 15 -30.22 -22.61 -15.62
CA GLN A 15 -31.55 -22.05 -15.95
C GLN A 15 -32.66 -22.89 -15.35
N SER A 16 -32.53 -24.23 -15.37
CA SER A 16 -33.50 -25.13 -14.75
C SER A 16 -33.47 -25.03 -13.22
N CYS A 17 -32.31 -24.99 -12.61
CA CYS A 17 -32.15 -24.80 -11.17
C CYS A 17 -32.77 -23.47 -10.70
N ARG A 18 -32.46 -22.37 -11.41
CA ARG A 18 -33.02 -21.04 -11.14
C ARG A 18 -34.54 -21.04 -11.26
N ALA A 19 -35.10 -21.61 -12.30
CA ALA A 19 -36.55 -21.64 -12.52
C ALA A 19 -37.26 -22.47 -11.43
N ALA A 20 -36.71 -23.63 -11.05
CA ALA A 20 -37.25 -24.45 -9.98
C ALA A 20 -37.24 -23.70 -8.64
N TYR A 21 -36.11 -23.07 -8.28
CA TYR A 21 -35.99 -22.30 -7.05
C TYR A 21 -37.01 -21.17 -6.96
N ILE A 22 -37.13 -20.36 -8.02
CA ILE A 22 -38.08 -19.24 -8.06
C ILE A 22 -39.54 -19.77 -7.98
N SER A 23 -39.87 -20.87 -8.65
CA SER A 23 -41.18 -21.50 -8.58
C SER A 23 -41.53 -21.92 -7.16
N GLN A 24 -40.59 -22.54 -6.47
CA GLN A 24 -40.72 -22.95 -5.07
C GLN A 24 -40.93 -21.74 -4.14
N ARG A 25 -40.13 -20.68 -4.30
CA ARG A 25 -40.30 -19.44 -3.49
C ARG A 25 -41.65 -18.77 -3.69
N ARG A 26 -42.14 -18.75 -4.92
CA ARG A 26 -43.49 -18.21 -5.21
C ARG A 26 -44.63 -18.95 -4.48
N GLN A 27 -44.46 -20.27 -4.27
CA GLN A 27 -45.41 -21.09 -3.53
C GLN A 27 -45.31 -20.88 -2.03
N ILE A 28 -44.11 -20.63 -1.50
CA ILE A 28 -43.86 -20.51 -0.05
C ILE A 28 -44.26 -19.14 0.47
N ASP A 29 -43.85 -18.06 -0.21
CA ASP A 29 -44.03 -16.69 0.29
C ASP A 29 -44.34 -15.66 -0.79
N GLY A 30 -44.86 -16.10 -1.93
CA GLY A 30 -45.19 -15.23 -3.05
C GLY A 30 -43.96 -14.73 -3.82
N GLY A 31 -42.77 -15.26 -3.55
CA GLY A 31 -41.50 -14.84 -4.17
C GLY A 31 -40.89 -13.58 -3.55
N MET A 32 -41.17 -13.36 -2.26
CA MET A 32 -40.57 -12.24 -1.51
C MET A 32 -39.07 -12.46 -1.26
N CYS A 33 -38.39 -11.36 -0.97
CA CYS A 33 -36.96 -11.38 -0.62
C CYS A 33 -36.70 -12.15 0.68
N GLU A 34 -35.83 -13.16 0.64
CA GLU A 34 -35.52 -14.00 1.80
C GLU A 34 -34.73 -13.28 2.90
N CYS A 35 -34.21 -12.09 2.61
CA CYS A 35 -33.45 -11.30 3.57
C CYS A 35 -34.32 -10.30 4.32
N CYS A 36 -35.07 -9.46 3.61
CA CYS A 36 -35.92 -8.42 4.26
C CYS A 36 -37.39 -8.81 4.41
N GLY A 37 -37.91 -9.74 3.60
CA GLY A 37 -39.30 -10.12 3.61
C GLY A 37 -40.31 -9.03 3.14
N GLU A 38 -39.82 -7.84 2.79
CA GLU A 38 -40.64 -6.66 2.51
C GLU A 38 -40.80 -6.37 1.02
N ALA A 39 -39.80 -6.71 0.22
CA ALA A 39 -39.78 -6.44 -1.21
C ALA A 39 -39.79 -7.76 -2.01
N PRO A 40 -40.32 -7.76 -3.25
CA PRO A 40 -40.19 -8.93 -4.12
C PRO A 40 -38.73 -9.25 -4.41
N GLY A 41 -38.39 -10.54 -4.47
CA GLY A 41 -37.07 -10.99 -4.91
C GLY A 41 -36.89 -10.78 -6.41
N GLU A 42 -35.69 -10.46 -6.83
CA GLU A 42 -35.34 -10.21 -8.23
C GLU A 42 -34.09 -10.98 -8.67
N GLU A 43 -33.16 -11.22 -7.76
CA GLU A 43 -31.85 -11.79 -8.03
C GLU A 43 -31.64 -13.08 -7.22
N LEU A 44 -31.26 -14.16 -7.89
CA LEU A 44 -30.86 -15.40 -7.22
C LEU A 44 -29.36 -15.34 -6.87
N HIS A 45 -29.08 -15.23 -5.59
CA HIS A 45 -27.75 -15.03 -5.02
C HIS A 45 -27.15 -16.35 -4.54
N HIS A 46 -25.86 -16.58 -4.84
CA HIS A 46 -25.09 -17.67 -4.23
C HIS A 46 -24.52 -17.21 -2.90
N THR A 47 -24.86 -17.89 -1.80
CA THR A 47 -24.29 -17.61 -0.46
C THR A 47 -22.80 -17.96 -0.39
N THR A 48 -22.34 -18.87 -1.26
CA THR A 48 -20.94 -19.20 -1.48
C THR A 48 -20.46 -18.59 -2.80
N PHE A 49 -19.42 -17.78 -2.77
CA PHE A 49 -18.86 -17.15 -3.97
C PHE A 49 -18.41 -18.18 -5.00
N LEU A 50 -18.89 -18.05 -6.23
CA LEU A 50 -18.39 -18.84 -7.35
C LEU A 50 -17.02 -18.36 -7.82
N THR A 51 -16.13 -19.32 -7.97
CA THR A 51 -14.76 -19.17 -8.45
C THR A 51 -14.51 -20.12 -9.61
N PRO A 52 -13.43 -19.96 -10.41
CA PRO A 52 -13.09 -20.93 -11.45
C PRO A 52 -12.90 -22.35 -10.93
N GLN A 53 -12.56 -22.52 -9.67
CA GLN A 53 -12.30 -23.82 -9.03
C GLN A 53 -13.56 -24.55 -8.58
N ASN A 54 -14.63 -23.80 -8.20
CA ASN A 54 -15.84 -24.40 -7.63
C ASN A 54 -17.10 -24.27 -8.50
N ILE A 55 -17.03 -23.52 -9.60
CA ILE A 55 -18.20 -23.29 -10.49
C ILE A 55 -18.68 -24.56 -11.19
N GLY A 56 -17.80 -25.54 -11.34
CA GLY A 56 -18.12 -26.86 -11.89
C GLY A 56 -18.66 -27.87 -10.87
N ASP A 57 -18.64 -27.52 -9.60
CA ASP A 57 -19.15 -28.37 -8.50
C ASP A 57 -20.65 -28.11 -8.31
N ALA A 58 -21.47 -29.11 -8.63
CA ALA A 58 -22.94 -29.04 -8.51
C ALA A 58 -23.40 -28.79 -7.07
N GLU A 59 -22.68 -29.34 -6.08
CA GLU A 59 -22.97 -29.15 -4.65
C GLU A 59 -22.71 -27.69 -4.19
N VAL A 60 -21.99 -26.91 -4.97
CA VAL A 60 -21.76 -25.49 -4.72
C VAL A 60 -22.61 -24.62 -5.61
N ALA A 61 -22.65 -24.91 -6.91
CA ALA A 61 -23.21 -24.01 -7.91
C ALA A 61 -24.71 -24.24 -8.19
N LEU A 62 -25.24 -25.44 -7.93
CA LEU A 62 -26.64 -25.80 -8.18
C LEU A 62 -27.39 -26.26 -6.93
N ASN A 63 -26.77 -26.28 -5.76
CA ASN A 63 -27.42 -26.68 -4.51
C ASN A 63 -28.35 -25.59 -4.00
N PRO A 64 -29.68 -25.84 -3.87
CA PRO A 64 -30.65 -24.87 -3.38
C PRO A 64 -30.34 -24.29 -2.01
N GLU A 65 -29.71 -25.06 -1.11
CA GLU A 65 -29.31 -24.60 0.24
C GLU A 65 -28.24 -23.50 0.22
N LYS A 66 -27.57 -23.35 -0.92
CA LYS A 66 -26.55 -22.31 -1.13
C LYS A 66 -27.05 -21.16 -2.00
N LEU A 67 -28.34 -21.08 -2.23
CA LEU A 67 -28.99 -20.04 -3.00
C LEU A 67 -29.94 -19.22 -2.11
N GLN A 68 -30.12 -17.96 -2.47
CA GLN A 68 -31.08 -17.03 -1.83
C GLN A 68 -31.75 -16.16 -2.87
N TRP A 69 -33.07 -15.99 -2.76
CA TRP A 69 -33.86 -15.09 -3.61
C TRP A 69 -33.93 -13.70 -2.97
N LEU A 70 -33.24 -12.73 -3.52
CA LEU A 70 -33.03 -11.41 -2.91
C LEU A 70 -33.58 -10.29 -3.78
N CYS A 71 -34.07 -9.21 -3.15
CA CYS A 71 -34.28 -7.93 -3.83
C CYS A 71 -32.95 -7.27 -4.16
N LYS A 72 -32.93 -6.28 -5.05
CA LYS A 72 -31.68 -5.60 -5.48
C LYS A 72 -30.87 -5.04 -4.33
N ASP A 73 -31.54 -4.41 -3.35
CA ASP A 73 -30.84 -3.79 -2.22
C ASP A 73 -30.18 -4.82 -1.30
N CYS A 74 -30.89 -5.90 -0.99
CA CYS A 74 -30.33 -6.98 -0.18
C CYS A 74 -29.22 -7.73 -0.92
N HIS A 75 -29.37 -7.96 -2.24
CA HIS A 75 -28.33 -8.53 -3.08
C HIS A 75 -27.07 -7.67 -3.12
N PHE A 76 -27.22 -6.34 -3.24
CA PHE A 76 -26.10 -5.40 -3.18
C PHE A 76 -25.41 -5.42 -1.80
N LYS A 77 -26.20 -5.44 -0.70
CA LYS A 77 -25.67 -5.56 0.67
C LYS A 77 -24.87 -6.86 0.87
N ALA A 78 -25.42 -8.01 0.42
CA ALA A 78 -24.76 -9.31 0.51
C ALA A 78 -23.39 -9.33 -0.21
N HIS A 79 -23.31 -8.75 -1.41
CA HIS A 79 -22.04 -8.59 -2.12
C HIS A 79 -21.08 -7.65 -1.42
N ARG A 80 -21.54 -6.53 -0.85
CA ARG A 80 -20.73 -5.59 -0.09
C ARG A 80 -20.14 -6.21 1.16
N GLU A 81 -20.96 -6.93 1.94
CA GLU A 81 -20.49 -7.64 3.15
C GLU A 81 -19.46 -8.73 2.82
N ALA A 82 -19.67 -9.45 1.73
CA ALA A 82 -18.70 -10.45 1.30
C ALA A 82 -17.37 -9.83 0.84
N ILE A 83 -17.41 -8.64 0.21
CA ILE A 83 -16.21 -7.86 -0.11
C ILE A 83 -15.51 -7.43 1.18
N VAL A 84 -16.24 -6.88 2.15
CA VAL A 84 -15.70 -6.46 3.46
C VAL A 84 -15.07 -7.66 4.19
N ARG A 85 -15.77 -8.80 4.29
CA ARG A 85 -15.22 -10.04 4.88
C ARG A 85 -13.99 -10.55 4.11
N GLY A 86 -13.94 -10.36 2.80
CA GLY A 86 -12.78 -10.67 1.97
C GLY A 86 -11.58 -9.78 2.29
N PHE A 87 -11.81 -8.49 2.55
CA PHE A 87 -10.79 -7.56 3.02
C PHE A 87 -10.33 -7.89 4.44
N GLU A 88 -11.24 -8.21 5.36
CA GLU A 88 -10.90 -8.64 6.72
C GLU A 88 -10.10 -9.95 6.74
N LYS A 89 -10.49 -10.95 5.92
CA LYS A 89 -9.69 -12.18 5.76
C LYS A 89 -8.31 -11.90 5.19
N ARG A 90 -8.18 -10.97 4.24
CA ARG A 90 -6.87 -10.54 3.70
C ARG A 90 -6.08 -9.78 4.77
N LYS A 91 -6.74 -8.91 5.54
CA LYS A 91 -6.13 -8.19 6.66
C LYS A 91 -5.59 -9.17 7.70
N ASN A 92 -6.40 -10.14 8.14
CA ASN A 92 -5.97 -11.16 9.10
C ASN A 92 -4.87 -12.08 8.54
N ARG A 93 -4.87 -12.39 7.23
CA ARG A 93 -3.79 -13.13 6.58
C ARG A 93 -2.51 -12.29 6.47
N LYS A 94 -2.64 -10.98 6.24
CA LYS A 94 -1.50 -10.04 6.24
C LYS A 94 -0.90 -9.88 7.64
N ILE A 95 -1.70 -9.88 8.70
CA ILE A 95 -1.20 -9.80 10.09
C ILE A 95 -0.22 -10.94 10.39
N LEU A 96 -0.46 -12.14 9.87
CA LEU A 96 0.45 -13.29 10.04
C LEU A 96 1.75 -13.18 9.22
N THR A 97 1.79 -12.35 8.19
CA THR A 97 2.96 -12.16 7.31
C THR A 97 3.49 -10.73 7.32
N HIS A 98 2.84 -9.83 8.05
CA HIS A 98 3.22 -8.41 8.09
C HIS A 98 4.61 -8.23 8.71
N GLY A 99 5.45 -7.49 8.02
CA GLY A 99 6.84 -7.25 8.43
C GLY A 99 7.75 -8.48 8.31
N VAL A 100 7.28 -9.54 7.66
CA VAL A 100 8.03 -10.76 7.43
C VAL A 100 8.06 -11.07 5.93
N TRP A 101 9.25 -11.12 5.37
CA TRP A 101 9.51 -11.33 3.96
C TRP A 101 10.31 -12.62 3.76
N PHE A 102 10.27 -13.16 2.56
CA PHE A 102 11.08 -14.34 2.21
C PHE A 102 12.19 -13.90 1.26
N ASP A 103 13.41 -14.40 1.50
CA ASP A 103 14.50 -14.29 0.54
C ASP A 103 14.30 -15.28 -0.63
N GLU A 104 15.22 -15.25 -1.60
CA GLU A 104 15.21 -16.12 -2.77
C GLU A 104 15.28 -17.63 -2.44
N ASN A 105 15.72 -17.98 -1.23
CA ASN A 105 15.76 -19.35 -0.71
C ASN A 105 14.52 -19.73 0.12
N GLY A 106 13.52 -18.84 0.20
CA GLY A 106 12.32 -19.06 1.01
C GLY A 106 12.53 -18.89 2.52
N LYS A 107 13.66 -18.31 2.96
CA LYS A 107 13.93 -18.03 4.36
C LYS A 107 13.27 -16.71 4.78
N LEU A 108 12.66 -16.71 5.96
CA LEU A 108 12.07 -15.52 6.57
C LEU A 108 13.13 -14.45 6.84
N VAL A 109 12.88 -13.24 6.35
CA VAL A 109 13.69 -12.05 6.64
C VAL A 109 12.81 -10.95 7.22
N PRO A 110 13.26 -10.23 8.27
CA PRO A 110 12.52 -9.12 8.82
C PRO A 110 12.53 -7.94 7.86
N GLN A 111 11.56 -7.02 8.01
CA GLN A 111 11.56 -5.74 7.30
C GLN A 111 12.86 -4.98 7.60
N ARG A 112 13.54 -4.58 6.55
CA ARG A 112 14.77 -3.79 6.62
C ARG A 112 14.45 -2.30 6.64
N VAL A 113 15.14 -1.54 7.47
CA VAL A 113 15.11 -0.07 7.44
C VAL A 113 16.53 0.42 7.22
N ALA A 114 16.76 1.19 6.16
CA ALA A 114 18.08 1.70 5.79
C ALA A 114 18.06 3.23 5.74
N ILE A 115 18.89 3.88 6.54
CA ILE A 115 19.11 5.33 6.51
C ILE A 115 20.33 5.61 5.63
N VAL A 116 20.07 6.10 4.42
CA VAL A 116 21.09 6.58 3.50
C VAL A 116 21.41 8.03 3.83
N TRP A 117 22.58 8.26 4.40
CA TRP A 117 22.96 9.58 4.90
C TRP A 117 24.23 10.11 4.26
N GLY A 118 24.41 11.44 4.30
CA GLY A 118 25.58 12.12 3.73
C GLY A 118 25.25 13.56 3.31
N PRO A 119 26.24 14.32 2.78
CA PRO A 119 26.08 15.70 2.43
C PRO A 119 24.96 15.95 1.40
N PRO A 120 24.38 17.14 1.34
CA PRO A 120 23.53 17.55 0.22
C PRO A 120 24.29 17.42 -1.10
N GLY A 121 23.63 16.91 -2.14
CA GLY A 121 24.27 16.73 -3.45
C GLY A 121 25.19 15.51 -3.60
N CYS A 122 25.37 14.65 -2.58
CA CYS A 122 26.26 13.49 -2.68
C CYS A 122 25.67 12.26 -3.42
N GLY A 123 24.44 12.34 -3.93
CA GLY A 123 23.85 11.26 -4.71
C GLY A 123 22.99 10.25 -3.91
N LYS A 124 22.53 10.56 -2.67
CA LYS A 124 21.68 9.67 -1.85
C LYS A 124 20.47 9.10 -2.59
N SER A 125 19.70 9.97 -3.24
CA SER A 125 18.49 9.55 -3.98
C SER A 125 18.84 8.69 -5.19
N SER A 126 19.99 8.92 -5.83
CA SER A 126 20.52 8.08 -6.92
C SER A 126 20.93 6.71 -6.40
N TYR A 127 21.60 6.66 -5.25
CA TYR A 127 21.96 5.42 -4.57
C TYR A 127 20.72 4.59 -4.24
N ILE A 128 19.70 5.22 -3.64
CA ILE A 128 18.43 4.54 -3.31
C ILE A 128 17.78 3.98 -4.57
N ARG A 129 17.65 4.77 -5.65
CA ARG A 129 17.05 4.31 -6.92
C ARG A 129 17.74 3.12 -7.54
N GLN A 130 19.05 2.98 -7.35
CA GLN A 130 19.84 1.85 -7.88
C GLN A 130 19.68 0.56 -7.07
N HIS A 131 19.25 0.67 -5.79
CA HIS A 131 19.22 -0.45 -4.86
C HIS A 131 17.81 -0.82 -4.37
N MET A 132 16.81 0.02 -4.65
CA MET A 132 15.43 -0.21 -4.21
C MET A 132 14.67 -1.14 -5.17
N ASP A 133 13.78 -1.92 -4.60
CA ASP A 133 12.76 -2.63 -5.36
C ASP A 133 11.54 -1.71 -5.61
N PRO A 134 10.75 -1.94 -6.68
CA PRO A 134 9.57 -1.09 -6.98
C PRO A 134 8.51 -1.04 -5.87
N THR A 135 8.53 -2.00 -4.95
CA THR A 135 7.58 -2.11 -3.83
C THR A 135 8.13 -1.54 -2.51
N ASP A 136 9.37 -1.07 -2.51
CA ASP A 136 9.99 -0.47 -1.33
C ASP A 136 9.43 0.92 -1.02
N LEU A 137 9.45 1.29 0.26
CA LEU A 137 9.07 2.64 0.69
C LEU A 137 10.32 3.54 0.71
N VAL A 138 10.21 4.72 0.11
CA VAL A 138 11.24 5.77 0.21
C VAL A 138 10.71 6.95 0.99
N VAL A 139 11.41 7.33 2.07
CA VAL A 139 11.13 8.53 2.86
C VAL A 139 12.23 9.55 2.60
N ASP A 140 11.92 10.54 1.77
CA ASP A 140 12.79 11.66 1.40
C ASP A 140 11.99 12.96 1.59
N LEU A 141 12.54 13.92 2.34
CA LEU A 141 11.84 15.16 2.68
C LEU A 141 11.50 15.98 1.44
N ASP A 142 12.40 16.00 0.44
CA ASP A 142 12.18 16.73 -0.80
C ASP A 142 11.06 16.10 -1.63
N LEU A 143 11.00 14.76 -1.69
CA LEU A 143 9.91 14.04 -2.36
C LEU A 143 8.57 14.24 -1.67
N ILE A 144 8.53 14.22 -0.33
CA ILE A 144 7.30 14.51 0.43
C ILE A 144 6.82 15.92 0.11
N ARG A 145 7.72 16.90 0.13
CA ARG A 145 7.40 18.29 -0.20
C ARG A 145 6.87 18.43 -1.62
N GLN A 146 7.52 17.78 -2.57
CA GLN A 146 7.09 17.75 -3.97
C GLN A 146 5.68 17.14 -4.11
N ALA A 147 5.39 16.04 -3.44
CA ALA A 147 4.07 15.41 -3.45
C ALA A 147 2.97 16.32 -2.86
N LEU A 148 3.29 17.09 -1.82
CA LEU A 148 2.33 18.01 -1.20
C LEU A 148 2.08 19.28 -2.02
N THR A 149 3.01 19.69 -2.90
CA THR A 149 2.94 20.96 -3.62
C THR A 149 2.70 20.82 -5.12
N MET A 150 2.85 19.61 -5.67
CA MET A 150 2.90 19.36 -7.12
C MET A 150 3.93 20.25 -7.86
N GLY A 151 4.83 20.88 -7.11
CA GLY A 151 5.85 21.80 -7.62
C GLY A 151 7.18 21.11 -7.91
N ALA A 152 8.12 21.87 -8.47
CA ALA A 152 9.51 21.43 -8.57
C ALA A 152 10.10 21.20 -7.18
N ARG A 153 11.10 20.33 -7.09
CA ARG A 153 11.73 19.84 -5.86
C ARG A 153 12.09 20.91 -4.83
N GLU A 154 12.39 22.12 -5.29
CA GLU A 154 12.78 23.27 -4.44
C GLU A 154 11.84 24.48 -4.48
N SER A 155 10.83 24.47 -5.33
CA SER A 155 9.92 25.62 -5.48
C SER A 155 8.88 25.73 -4.37
N ALA A 156 8.90 24.86 -3.37
CA ALA A 156 7.94 24.90 -2.30
C ALA A 156 8.22 26.09 -1.37
N ALA A 157 7.21 26.90 -1.20
CA ALA A 157 7.22 28.01 -0.27
C ALA A 157 7.65 27.55 1.13
N ASN A 158 8.48 28.35 1.80
CA ASN A 158 9.01 28.06 3.13
C ASN A 158 7.91 27.82 4.20
N ASN A 159 6.68 28.27 3.95
CA ASN A 159 5.53 28.07 4.83
C ASN A 159 5.11 26.59 4.99
N LEU A 160 5.50 25.67 4.08
CA LEU A 160 5.14 24.27 4.14
C LEU A 160 6.22 23.34 4.73
N VAL A 161 7.36 23.89 5.10
CA VAL A 161 8.48 23.12 5.68
C VAL A 161 8.03 22.40 6.95
N SER A 162 7.34 23.08 7.86
CA SER A 162 6.84 22.50 9.11
C SER A 162 5.83 21.35 8.87
N LEU A 163 4.94 21.52 7.88
CA LEU A 163 4.00 20.47 7.49
C LEU A 163 4.74 19.25 6.89
N THR A 164 5.72 19.49 6.02
CA THR A 164 6.53 18.43 5.42
C THR A 164 7.27 17.62 6.49
N ILE A 165 7.83 18.30 7.48
CA ILE A 165 8.48 17.67 8.63
C ILE A 165 7.46 16.84 9.44
N ALA A 166 6.27 17.36 9.69
CA ALA A 166 5.22 16.65 10.43
C ALA A 166 4.77 15.37 9.68
N VAL A 167 4.65 15.41 8.35
CA VAL A 167 4.35 14.24 7.53
C VAL A 167 5.47 13.19 7.63
N ARG A 168 6.74 13.63 7.52
CA ARG A 168 7.89 12.73 7.70
C ARG A 168 7.91 12.08 9.08
N GLU A 169 7.69 12.85 10.16
CA GLU A 169 7.62 12.31 11.51
C GLU A 169 6.45 11.34 11.69
N GLY A 170 5.32 11.59 11.04
CA GLY A 170 4.21 10.64 10.97
C GLY A 170 4.62 9.32 10.32
N LEU A 171 5.37 9.36 9.21
CA LEU A 171 5.92 8.16 8.58
C LEU A 171 6.93 7.44 9.49
N TYR A 172 7.83 8.19 10.13
CA TYR A 172 8.77 7.61 11.09
C TYR A 172 8.05 6.90 12.24
N LYS A 173 6.97 7.47 12.75
CA LYS A 173 6.15 6.84 13.79
C LYS A 173 5.54 5.52 13.32
N LEU A 174 5.01 5.46 12.10
CA LEU A 174 4.49 4.21 11.53
C LEU A 174 5.59 3.14 11.38
N ILE A 175 6.80 3.55 10.97
CA ILE A 175 7.96 2.65 10.84
C ILE A 175 8.41 2.15 12.21
N GLU A 176 8.50 3.04 13.19
CA GLU A 176 8.86 2.75 14.59
C GLU A 176 7.91 1.72 15.21
N ASP A 177 6.60 1.95 15.04
CA ASP A 177 5.52 1.10 15.57
C ASP A 177 5.34 -0.20 14.79
N ARG A 178 6.07 -0.41 13.69
CA ARG A 178 5.88 -1.53 12.77
C ARG A 178 4.43 -1.65 12.30
N ASP A 179 3.81 -0.52 11.97
CA ASP A 179 2.42 -0.44 11.57
C ASP A 179 2.15 -1.26 10.29
N GLU A 180 1.01 -1.97 10.25
CA GLU A 180 0.62 -2.82 9.12
C GLU A 180 0.51 -2.08 7.78
N ARG A 181 0.37 -0.75 7.80
CA ARG A 181 0.32 0.09 6.60
C ARG A 181 1.68 0.23 5.91
N VAL A 182 2.78 -0.01 6.64
CA VAL A 182 4.14 -0.02 6.08
C VAL A 182 4.45 -1.45 5.58
N ASP A 183 3.74 -1.88 4.54
CA ASP A 183 3.82 -3.23 3.99
C ASP A 183 4.82 -3.28 2.81
N CYS A 184 6.10 -3.16 3.13
CA CYS A 184 7.21 -3.23 2.18
C CYS A 184 8.40 -3.98 2.77
N LYS A 185 9.24 -4.58 1.92
CA LYS A 185 10.42 -5.34 2.34
C LYS A 185 11.49 -4.43 2.91
N THR A 186 11.74 -3.30 2.25
CA THR A 186 12.74 -2.33 2.66
C THR A 186 12.12 -0.93 2.76
N VAL A 187 12.47 -0.22 3.83
CA VAL A 187 12.23 1.22 3.98
C VAL A 187 13.56 1.93 3.79
N TRP A 188 13.62 2.80 2.81
CA TRP A 188 14.76 3.66 2.52
C TRP A 188 14.50 5.06 3.05
N ILE A 189 15.42 5.61 3.83
CA ILE A 189 15.32 6.96 4.38
C ILE A 189 16.50 7.77 3.87
N ALA A 190 16.24 8.83 3.10
CA ALA A 190 17.25 9.79 2.68
C ALA A 190 17.37 10.90 3.72
N ALA A 191 18.57 11.08 4.29
CA ALA A 191 18.79 12.09 5.32
C ALA A 191 20.18 12.73 5.20
N THR A 192 20.35 13.97 5.66
CA THR A 192 21.65 14.65 5.66
C THR A 192 22.47 14.39 6.92
N LEU A 193 21.88 14.42 8.09
CA LEU A 193 22.35 14.04 9.43
C LEU A 193 23.89 14.23 9.63
N PRO A 194 24.41 15.44 9.71
CA PRO A 194 25.86 15.68 9.86
C PRO A 194 26.39 15.23 11.21
N ARG A 195 25.57 15.31 12.28
CA ARG A 195 26.01 15.00 13.65
C ARG A 195 25.84 13.52 13.97
N ARG A 196 26.85 12.94 14.58
CA ARG A 196 26.86 11.52 14.94
C ARG A 196 25.73 11.13 15.87
N GLY A 197 25.47 11.91 16.94
CA GLY A 197 24.41 11.62 17.89
C GLY A 197 23.03 11.58 17.25
N GLU A 198 22.73 12.47 16.30
CA GLU A 198 21.46 12.49 15.57
C GLU A 198 21.26 11.22 14.71
N ARG A 199 22.36 10.75 14.06
CA ARG A 199 22.33 9.52 13.26
C ARG A 199 22.07 8.29 14.09
N GLU A 200 22.82 8.17 15.22
CA GLU A 200 22.70 7.02 16.12
C GLU A 200 21.34 6.97 16.81
N GLU A 201 20.79 8.11 17.19
CA GLU A 201 19.45 8.21 17.78
C GLU A 201 18.37 7.78 16.79
N LEU A 202 18.38 8.31 15.57
CA LEU A 202 17.39 7.94 14.54
C LEU A 202 17.53 6.46 14.17
N ALA A 203 18.75 5.95 14.02
CA ALA A 203 19.00 4.54 13.73
C ALA A 203 18.48 3.62 14.84
N ARG A 204 18.71 3.97 16.11
CA ARG A 204 18.19 3.22 17.25
C ARG A 204 16.67 3.26 17.32
N ARG A 205 16.06 4.44 17.15
CA ARG A 205 14.61 4.65 17.17
C ARG A 205 13.91 3.79 16.12
N LEU A 206 14.41 3.78 14.89
CA LEU A 206 13.80 3.08 13.76
C LEU A 206 14.32 1.64 13.60
N LYS A 207 15.29 1.21 14.44
CA LYS A 207 16.03 -0.06 14.27
C LYS A 207 16.63 -0.19 12.86
N ALA A 208 17.21 0.90 12.39
CA ALA A 208 17.71 1.05 11.04
C ALA A 208 19.22 0.86 10.96
N GLU A 209 19.71 0.39 9.83
CA GLU A 209 21.13 0.42 9.48
C GLU A 209 21.52 1.77 8.87
N LEU A 210 22.73 2.23 9.15
CA LEU A 210 23.27 3.47 8.63
C LEU A 210 24.16 3.19 7.41
N MET A 211 23.83 3.82 6.28
CA MET A 211 24.56 3.69 5.02
C MET A 211 25.10 5.05 4.61
N PHE A 212 26.41 5.24 4.71
CA PHE A 212 27.06 6.49 4.34
C PHE A 212 27.27 6.59 2.84
N VAL A 213 26.76 7.65 2.23
CA VAL A 213 27.07 8.05 0.86
C VAL A 213 27.84 9.36 0.91
N GLY A 214 29.18 9.25 0.95
CA GLY A 214 30.05 10.40 1.04
C GLY A 214 30.60 10.81 -0.33
N GLN A 215 30.67 12.12 -0.55
CA GLN A 215 31.39 12.73 -1.66
C GLN A 215 32.16 13.96 -1.15
N PRO A 216 33.32 14.28 -1.73
CA PRO A 216 34.03 15.51 -1.38
C PRO A 216 33.17 16.77 -1.60
N PHE A 217 33.41 17.80 -0.80
CA PHE A 217 32.69 19.10 -0.90
C PHE A 217 32.58 19.60 -2.33
N LYS A 218 33.69 19.60 -3.07
CA LYS A 218 33.75 20.08 -4.46
C LYS A 218 32.77 19.32 -5.37
N VAL A 219 32.70 18.00 -5.24
CA VAL A 219 31.80 17.14 -6.03
C VAL A 219 30.34 17.41 -5.68
N CYS A 220 30.02 17.52 -4.39
CA CYS A 220 28.68 17.88 -3.94
C CYS A 220 28.24 19.23 -4.50
N LEU A 221 29.13 20.21 -4.47
CA LEU A 221 28.86 21.56 -5.00
C LEU A 221 28.65 21.52 -6.51
N GLU A 222 29.51 20.86 -7.27
CA GLU A 222 29.37 20.72 -8.72
C GLU A 222 28.04 20.06 -9.11
N GLN A 223 27.66 18.98 -8.43
CA GLN A 223 26.38 18.29 -8.68
C GLN A 223 25.18 19.19 -8.40
N VAL A 224 25.20 19.94 -7.30
CA VAL A 224 24.12 20.86 -6.94
C VAL A 224 24.06 22.06 -7.91
N MET A 225 25.21 22.59 -8.33
CA MET A 225 25.24 23.68 -9.31
C MET A 225 24.74 23.26 -10.69
N ALA A 226 24.97 22.02 -11.09
CA ALA A 226 24.49 21.44 -12.35
C ALA A 226 23.02 21.04 -12.34
N ASP A 227 22.41 20.86 -11.16
CA ASP A 227 21.01 20.42 -11.03
C ASP A 227 20.03 21.57 -11.38
N PRO A 228 19.27 21.51 -12.50
CA PRO A 228 18.36 22.58 -12.91
C PRO A 228 17.15 22.74 -11.98
N GLU A 229 16.81 21.71 -11.20
CA GLU A 229 15.69 21.78 -10.25
C GLU A 229 16.01 22.59 -9.00
N ARG A 230 17.30 22.87 -8.74
CA ARG A 230 17.78 23.68 -7.63
C ARG A 230 17.95 25.13 -8.04
N THR A 231 16.95 25.94 -7.74
CA THR A 231 16.89 27.34 -8.23
C THR A 231 17.76 28.30 -7.44
N ASP A 232 17.83 28.16 -6.10
CA ASP A 232 18.65 29.02 -5.23
C ASP A 232 20.05 28.45 -5.02
N LYS A 233 20.93 28.68 -5.94
CA LYS A 233 22.32 28.16 -5.89
C LYS A 233 23.14 28.72 -4.73
N LEU A 234 22.89 29.93 -4.28
CA LEU A 234 23.60 30.50 -3.14
C LEU A 234 23.21 29.82 -1.84
N LEU A 235 21.92 29.70 -1.59
CA LEU A 235 21.41 28.98 -0.43
C LEU A 235 21.90 27.51 -0.41
N GLN A 236 21.90 26.84 -1.56
CA GLN A 236 22.37 25.46 -1.66
C GLN A 236 23.85 25.32 -1.29
N ARG A 237 24.69 26.27 -1.73
CA ARG A 237 26.09 26.30 -1.35
C ARG A 237 26.26 26.45 0.17
N GLU A 238 25.55 27.41 0.79
CA GLU A 238 25.59 27.61 2.24
C GLU A 238 25.15 26.38 3.02
N ILE A 239 24.14 25.64 2.54
CA ILE A 239 23.66 24.40 3.15
C ILE A 239 24.76 23.31 3.09
N ILE A 240 25.48 23.20 1.97
CA ILE A 240 26.58 22.24 1.83
C ILE A 240 27.73 22.64 2.77
N GLU A 241 28.17 23.92 2.77
CA GLU A 241 29.23 24.44 3.63
C GLU A 241 28.93 24.12 5.11
N ARG A 242 27.72 24.48 5.55
CA ARG A 242 27.27 24.20 6.93
C ARG A 242 27.26 22.72 7.27
N TRP A 243 26.91 21.86 6.32
CA TRP A 243 26.93 20.42 6.55
C TRP A 243 28.36 19.92 6.82
N PHE A 244 29.34 20.34 6.03
CA PHE A 244 30.75 19.95 6.21
C PHE A 244 31.35 20.53 7.49
N GLU A 245 30.95 21.72 7.91
CA GLU A 245 31.35 22.30 9.19
C GLU A 245 30.81 21.52 10.40
N GLN A 246 29.60 20.96 10.28
CA GLN A 246 28.94 20.20 11.35
C GLN A 246 29.20 18.71 11.29
N TYR A 247 29.92 18.24 10.28
CA TYR A 247 30.15 16.81 10.08
C TYR A 247 31.01 16.24 11.19
N GLU A 248 30.43 15.22 11.85
CA GLU A 248 31.09 14.35 12.82
C GLU A 248 31.23 12.95 12.17
N PRO A 249 32.42 12.35 12.16
CA PRO A 249 32.66 11.03 11.55
C PRO A 249 32.00 9.88 12.31
#